data_b98aa99af2d93a7462fc9100bb541d04
#
_entry.id   b98aa99af2d93a7462fc9100bb541d04
#
_cell.length_a   1.000
_cell.length_b   1.000
_cell.length_c   1.000
_cell.angle_alpha   90.00
_cell.angle_beta   90.00
_cell.angle_gamma   90.00
#
_symmetry.space_group_name_H-M   'P 1'
#
loop_
_entity.id
_entity.type
_entity.pdbx_description
1 polymer ?
#
loop_
_entity_poly.entity_id
_entity_poly.type
_entity_poly.pdbx_seq_one_letter_code
_entity_poly.pdbx_strand_id
1 'polypeptide(L)'
;MPRTVLVIISAIFLIITVGLSPIFSSIHASPVTNNKIVIINFDDGRKTQFIHAKPILDKYGFKATFYIVCNYVDNKKGFMTWEEIETLNKEGHDIGSHTMNHVHLSNLSKKDIEYEVGQSKKCLDDHGIKATSFAYPFNDGSNNKKAFKIVSKYYQLARVGNNPITYLSCDGLKVPSVQRDCKTYSNAHYLTYANKFTISAWSHDFSRMVNAYNDAGQFKRFIEVVNSQDKYNEGGLINEIPIIIYHRVGEPDAVDYNTDLTLFKKEMKYLYDNGFTVLTMADLAYDDKANHIYIKQFDEQGVSGKIAGASENNPTQVQTFSGH
;
A
#
# COMPACT_ATOMS: atom_id res chain seq x y z
N MET A 1 -38.97 36.45 78.42
CA MET A 1 -39.14 35.86 77.05
C MET A 1 -37.89 36.21 76.23
N PRO A 2 -36.98 35.29 75.98
CA PRO A 2 -35.84 35.59 75.20
C PRO A 2 -36.12 35.32 73.68
N ARG A 3 -35.69 36.24 72.86
CA ARG A 3 -35.76 36.18 71.41
C ARG A 3 -34.59 35.32 70.89
N THR A 4 -34.94 34.23 70.22
CA THR A 4 -33.97 33.36 69.52
C THR A 4 -33.62 33.98 68.16
N VAL A 5 -32.35 34.30 67.94
CA VAL A 5 -31.85 34.75 66.64
C VAL A 5 -31.40 33.51 65.83
N LEU A 6 -32.05 33.31 64.73
CA LEU A 6 -31.70 32.23 63.77
C LEU A 6 -30.62 32.75 62.82
N VAL A 7 -29.41 32.19 62.92
CA VAL A 7 -28.32 32.51 62.00
C VAL A 7 -28.38 31.48 60.85
N ILE A 8 -28.71 31.93 59.64
CA ILE A 8 -28.67 31.12 58.44
C ILE A 8 -27.26 31.21 57.85
N ILE A 9 -26.53 30.08 57.91
CA ILE A 9 -25.22 29.94 57.24
C ILE A 9 -25.48 29.43 55.83
N SER A 10 -25.34 30.32 54.82
CA SER A 10 -25.35 29.92 53.40
C SER A 10 -24.01 29.31 53.02
N ALA A 11 -23.97 28.02 52.84
CA ALA A 11 -22.82 27.31 52.25
C ALA A 11 -22.84 27.48 50.74
N ILE A 12 -21.90 28.27 50.19
CA ILE A 12 -21.68 28.35 48.74
C ILE A 12 -20.86 27.15 48.32
N PHE A 13 -21.50 26.18 47.63
CA PHE A 13 -20.77 25.10 46.95
C PHE A 13 -20.18 25.61 45.62
N LEU A 14 -18.87 25.81 45.63
CA LEU A 14 -18.11 26.11 44.40
C LEU A 14 -17.91 24.79 43.63
N ILE A 15 -18.70 24.54 42.59
CA ILE A 15 -18.52 23.41 41.68
C ILE A 15 -17.40 23.77 40.74
N ILE A 16 -16.18 23.24 40.99
CA ILE A 16 -15.07 23.28 40.04
C ILE A 16 -15.32 22.19 39.01
N THR A 17 -15.86 22.57 37.84
CA THR A 17 -15.90 21.69 36.67
C THR A 17 -14.51 21.63 36.06
N VAL A 18 -13.77 20.57 36.41
CA VAL A 18 -12.54 20.22 35.68
C VAL A 18 -12.95 19.73 34.31
N GLY A 19 -12.88 20.62 33.33
CA GLY A 19 -13.06 20.25 31.92
C GLY A 19 -11.95 19.29 31.50
N LEU A 20 -12.22 17.99 31.43
CA LEU A 20 -11.39 17.06 30.70
C LEU A 20 -11.57 17.37 29.20
N SER A 21 -10.69 18.20 28.64
CA SER A 21 -10.53 18.27 27.20
C SER A 21 -9.96 16.92 26.71
N PRO A 22 -10.59 16.24 25.74
CA PRO A 22 -9.96 15.08 25.16
C PRO A 22 -8.68 15.53 24.46
N ILE A 23 -7.54 15.06 24.98
CA ILE A 23 -6.26 15.19 24.28
C ILE A 23 -6.37 14.27 23.07
N PHE A 24 -6.82 14.81 21.95
CA PHE A 24 -6.58 14.20 20.66
C PHE A 24 -5.07 14.27 20.44
N SER A 25 -4.35 13.21 20.82
CA SER A 25 -3.01 12.96 20.29
C SER A 25 -3.17 12.77 18.80
N SER A 26 -2.98 13.84 18.03
CA SER A 26 -2.70 13.73 16.61
C SER A 26 -1.43 12.88 16.51
N ILE A 27 -1.58 11.67 16.06
CA ILE A 27 -0.45 10.82 15.66
C ILE A 27 0.15 11.53 14.44
N HIS A 28 1.10 12.43 14.71
CA HIS A 28 1.94 12.98 13.67
C HIS A 28 2.84 11.82 13.22
N ALA A 29 2.58 11.27 12.05
CA ALA A 29 3.55 10.43 11.39
C ALA A 29 4.87 11.21 11.34
N SER A 30 5.92 10.65 11.90
CA SER A 30 7.25 11.27 11.85
C SER A 30 7.60 11.50 10.38
N PRO A 31 8.18 12.66 10.02
CA PRO A 31 8.60 12.89 8.64
C PRO A 31 9.54 11.77 8.22
N VAL A 32 9.31 11.19 7.05
CA VAL A 32 10.18 10.15 6.49
C VAL A 32 11.51 10.81 6.21
N THR A 33 12.46 10.64 7.13
CA THR A 33 13.83 11.18 7.02
C THR A 33 14.76 10.24 6.26
N ASN A 34 14.23 9.07 5.83
CA ASN A 34 15.03 8.01 5.24
C ASN A 34 14.48 7.63 3.86
N ASN A 35 15.38 7.50 2.88
CA ASN A 35 15.05 7.10 1.50
C ASN A 35 14.73 5.60 1.38
N LYS A 36 14.72 4.85 2.48
CA LYS A 36 14.42 3.41 2.51
C LYS A 36 12.94 3.17 2.76
N ILE A 37 12.23 2.87 1.70
CA ILE A 37 10.79 2.64 1.73
C ILE A 37 10.50 1.22 1.25
N VAL A 38 9.46 0.59 1.81
CA VAL A 38 8.93 -0.69 1.34
C VAL A 38 7.42 -0.72 1.54
N ILE A 39 6.71 -1.39 0.64
CA ILE A 39 5.29 -1.71 0.81
C ILE A 39 5.15 -3.21 1.02
N ILE A 40 4.39 -3.59 2.05
CA ILE A 40 4.08 -4.99 2.36
C ILE A 40 2.62 -5.26 2.00
N ASN A 41 2.42 -6.30 1.18
CA ASN A 41 1.11 -6.76 0.75
C ASN A 41 0.88 -8.21 1.17
N PHE A 42 -0.38 -8.52 1.48
CA PHE A 42 -0.86 -9.89 1.69
C PHE A 42 -2.00 -10.17 0.75
N ASP A 43 -1.93 -11.29 0.01
CA ASP A 43 -2.99 -11.72 -0.90
C ASP A 43 -3.88 -12.79 -0.29
N ASP A 44 -5.05 -12.96 -0.88
CA ASP A 44 -6.09 -13.95 -0.59
C ASP A 44 -6.95 -13.70 0.66
N GLY A 45 -6.51 -12.94 1.67
CA GLY A 45 -7.22 -12.82 2.94
C GLY A 45 -7.11 -14.07 3.84
N ARG A 46 -5.93 -14.71 3.89
CA ARG A 46 -5.67 -15.91 4.68
C ARG A 46 -5.70 -15.65 6.19
N LYS A 47 -6.25 -16.59 6.97
CA LYS A 47 -6.32 -16.52 8.44
C LYS A 47 -4.96 -16.32 9.10
N THR A 48 -3.90 -16.94 8.55
CA THR A 48 -2.54 -16.83 9.07
C THR A 48 -1.96 -15.43 8.98
N GLN A 49 -2.48 -14.60 8.10
CA GLN A 49 -2.11 -13.18 8.02
C GLN A 49 -2.56 -12.42 9.28
N PHE A 50 -3.76 -12.70 9.78
CA PHE A 50 -4.27 -12.08 10.99
C PHE A 50 -3.62 -12.66 12.25
N ILE A 51 -3.55 -13.99 12.36
CA ILE A 51 -3.08 -14.63 13.61
C ILE A 51 -1.56 -14.66 13.76
N HIS A 52 -0.79 -14.62 12.67
CA HIS A 52 0.67 -14.71 12.70
C HIS A 52 1.36 -13.44 12.21
N ALA A 53 0.98 -12.90 11.04
CA ALA A 53 1.69 -11.74 10.48
C ALA A 53 1.36 -10.45 11.23
N LYS A 54 0.07 -10.17 11.49
CA LYS A 54 -0.38 -8.96 12.18
C LYS A 54 0.35 -8.70 13.50
N PRO A 55 0.46 -9.64 14.47
CA PRO A 55 1.17 -9.37 15.73
C PRO A 55 2.64 -9.00 15.55
N ILE A 56 3.27 -9.48 14.47
CA ILE A 56 4.66 -9.13 14.16
C ILE A 56 4.74 -7.73 13.55
N LEU A 57 3.81 -7.36 12.67
CA LEU A 57 3.70 -6.01 12.13
C LEU A 57 3.45 -5.00 13.24
N ASP A 58 2.51 -5.28 14.14
CA ASP A 58 2.14 -4.42 15.27
C ASP A 58 3.34 -4.18 16.20
N LYS A 59 4.16 -5.21 16.45
CA LYS A 59 5.37 -5.11 17.27
C LYS A 59 6.32 -4.01 16.76
N TYR A 60 6.40 -3.81 15.45
CA TYR A 60 7.29 -2.83 14.83
C TYR A 60 6.55 -1.54 14.39
N GLY A 61 5.25 -1.44 14.65
CA GLY A 61 4.42 -0.32 14.20
C GLY A 61 4.20 -0.28 12.69
N PHE A 62 4.42 -1.39 12.01
CA PHE A 62 4.25 -1.49 10.56
C PHE A 62 2.79 -1.66 10.16
N LYS A 63 2.40 -1.04 9.06
CA LYS A 63 1.10 -1.26 8.40
C LYS A 63 1.32 -1.94 7.05
N ALA A 64 0.32 -2.69 6.59
CA ALA A 64 0.38 -3.44 5.35
C ALA A 64 -0.95 -3.36 4.61
N THR A 65 -0.96 -3.72 3.33
CA THR A 65 -2.19 -3.85 2.54
C THR A 65 -2.60 -5.32 2.47
N PHE A 66 -3.87 -5.60 2.76
CA PHE A 66 -4.47 -6.94 2.69
C PHE A 66 -5.47 -6.99 1.54
N TYR A 67 -5.23 -7.83 0.55
CA TYR A 67 -6.10 -8.03 -0.61
C TYR A 67 -7.08 -9.17 -0.39
N ILE A 68 -8.36 -8.86 -0.37
CA ILE A 68 -9.43 -9.75 0.08
C ILE A 68 -10.19 -10.36 -1.10
N VAL A 69 -10.34 -11.68 -1.05
CA VAL A 69 -11.25 -12.43 -1.91
C VAL A 69 -12.60 -12.51 -1.19
N CYS A 70 -13.59 -11.73 -1.64
CA CYS A 70 -14.82 -11.51 -0.88
C CYS A 70 -15.59 -12.79 -0.53
N ASN A 71 -15.77 -13.70 -1.48
CA ASN A 71 -16.54 -14.93 -1.24
C ASN A 71 -15.80 -15.96 -0.36
N TYR A 72 -14.54 -15.70 0.01
CA TYR A 72 -13.83 -16.60 0.92
C TYR A 72 -14.02 -16.20 2.39
N VAL A 73 -14.33 -14.93 2.65
CA VAL A 73 -14.54 -14.40 4.00
C VAL A 73 -15.76 -15.08 4.63
N ASP A 74 -15.61 -15.56 5.86
CA ASP A 74 -16.60 -16.33 6.64
C ASP A 74 -17.10 -17.64 6.00
N ASN A 75 -16.79 -17.87 4.73
CA ASN A 75 -17.31 -19.01 3.97
C ASN A 75 -16.29 -20.12 3.77
N LYS A 76 -15.00 -19.82 3.85
CA LYS A 76 -13.95 -20.79 3.54
C LYS A 76 -12.98 -20.96 4.71
N LYS A 77 -12.80 -22.21 5.16
CA LYS A 77 -11.85 -22.54 6.22
C LYS A 77 -10.43 -22.04 5.86
N GLY A 78 -9.73 -21.44 6.81
CA GLY A 78 -8.36 -20.91 6.61
C GLY A 78 -8.31 -19.51 6.04
N PHE A 79 -9.45 -18.83 5.91
CA PHE A 79 -9.56 -17.42 5.55
C PHE A 79 -10.04 -16.57 6.73
N MET A 80 -9.82 -15.27 6.66
CA MET A 80 -10.26 -14.32 7.67
C MET A 80 -11.79 -14.20 7.71
N THR A 81 -12.30 -13.77 8.86
CA THR A 81 -13.69 -13.33 9.04
C THR A 81 -13.79 -11.82 8.74
N TRP A 82 -15.03 -11.34 8.53
CA TRP A 82 -15.25 -9.89 8.39
C TRP A 82 -14.83 -9.13 9.64
N GLU A 83 -15.08 -9.64 10.83
CA GLU A 83 -14.62 -9.02 12.09
C GLU A 83 -13.11 -8.80 12.12
N GLU A 84 -12.33 -9.77 11.63
CA GLU A 84 -10.88 -9.65 11.55
C GLU A 84 -10.41 -8.64 10.50
N ILE A 85 -11.07 -8.60 9.35
CA ILE A 85 -10.77 -7.63 8.28
C ILE A 85 -11.13 -6.21 8.73
N GLU A 86 -12.29 -6.03 9.36
CA GLU A 86 -12.71 -4.74 9.94
C GLU A 86 -11.75 -4.30 11.05
N THR A 87 -11.21 -5.23 11.85
CA THR A 87 -10.18 -4.95 12.86
C THR A 87 -8.90 -4.46 12.20
N LEU A 88 -8.40 -5.12 11.15
CA LEU A 88 -7.24 -4.66 10.37
C LEU A 88 -7.45 -3.23 9.86
N ASN A 89 -8.60 -2.96 9.23
CA ASN A 89 -8.94 -1.64 8.69
C ASN A 89 -9.00 -0.56 9.80
N LYS A 90 -9.65 -0.86 10.92
CA LYS A 90 -9.76 0.04 12.08
C LYS A 90 -8.40 0.36 12.70
N GLU A 91 -7.49 -0.58 12.70
CA GLU A 91 -6.14 -0.43 13.25
C GLU A 91 -5.15 0.20 12.24
N GLY A 92 -5.63 0.66 11.08
CA GLY A 92 -4.86 1.44 10.11
C GLY A 92 -4.10 0.62 9.09
N HIS A 93 -4.40 -0.68 8.95
CA HIS A 93 -3.98 -1.42 7.76
C HIS A 93 -4.88 -1.05 6.57
N ASP A 94 -4.32 -1.14 5.37
CA ASP A 94 -5.07 -0.92 4.13
C ASP A 94 -5.71 -2.23 3.66
N ILE A 95 -6.95 -2.12 3.17
CA ILE A 95 -7.68 -3.25 2.62
C ILE A 95 -7.94 -3.01 1.14
N GLY A 96 -7.41 -3.89 0.32
CA GLY A 96 -7.60 -3.89 -1.13
C GLY A 96 -8.48 -5.03 -1.60
N SER A 97 -8.85 -5.00 -2.87
CA SER A 97 -9.70 -6.03 -3.47
C SER A 97 -8.90 -7.07 -4.25
N HIS A 98 -9.34 -8.33 -4.15
CA HIS A 98 -8.77 -9.47 -4.90
C HIS A 98 -9.84 -10.30 -5.61
N THR A 99 -10.85 -9.63 -6.18
CA THR A 99 -12.05 -10.21 -6.82
C THR A 99 -13.05 -10.84 -5.85
N MET A 100 -14.17 -11.32 -6.39
CA MET A 100 -15.14 -12.10 -5.62
C MET A 100 -14.66 -13.54 -5.38
N ASN A 101 -14.08 -14.20 -6.39
CA ASN A 101 -13.87 -15.66 -6.41
C ASN A 101 -12.43 -16.09 -6.70
N HIS A 102 -11.45 -15.17 -6.80
CA HIS A 102 -10.06 -15.46 -7.15
C HIS A 102 -9.93 -16.19 -8.49
N VAL A 103 -10.36 -15.55 -9.57
CA VAL A 103 -10.42 -16.14 -10.92
C VAL A 103 -9.46 -15.48 -11.91
N HIS A 104 -9.12 -16.19 -12.99
CA HIS A 104 -8.40 -15.64 -14.13
C HIS A 104 -9.29 -14.68 -14.93
N LEU A 105 -9.04 -13.38 -14.86
CA LEU A 105 -9.89 -12.36 -15.49
C LEU A 105 -9.79 -12.36 -17.03
N SER A 106 -8.66 -12.76 -17.61
CA SER A 106 -8.47 -12.78 -19.05
C SER A 106 -9.41 -13.75 -19.77
N ASN A 107 -9.85 -14.81 -19.10
CA ASN A 107 -10.69 -15.88 -19.64
C ASN A 107 -12.19 -15.58 -19.55
N LEU A 108 -12.57 -14.47 -18.91
CA LEU A 108 -13.95 -14.15 -18.61
C LEU A 108 -14.63 -13.27 -19.66
N SER A 109 -15.95 -13.37 -19.73
CA SER A 109 -16.76 -12.40 -20.45
C SER A 109 -16.72 -11.03 -19.76
N LYS A 110 -17.05 -9.96 -20.49
CA LYS A 110 -17.11 -8.61 -19.90
C LYS A 110 -18.07 -8.55 -18.70
N LYS A 111 -19.21 -9.27 -18.77
CA LYS A 111 -20.22 -9.32 -17.69
C LYS A 111 -19.63 -9.99 -16.43
N ASP A 112 -18.90 -11.09 -16.61
CA ASP A 112 -18.30 -11.81 -15.49
C ASP A 112 -17.13 -11.05 -14.88
N ILE A 113 -16.31 -10.34 -15.68
CA ILE A 113 -15.29 -9.43 -15.15
C ILE A 113 -15.93 -8.30 -14.36
N GLU A 114 -17.05 -7.71 -14.82
CA GLU A 114 -17.79 -6.66 -14.10
C GLU A 114 -18.32 -7.19 -12.77
N TYR A 115 -18.76 -8.45 -12.73
CA TYR A 115 -19.16 -9.11 -11.47
C TYR A 115 -17.96 -9.28 -10.54
N GLU A 116 -16.88 -9.90 -11.00
CA GLU A 116 -15.70 -10.18 -10.17
C GLU A 116 -15.05 -8.91 -9.60
N VAL A 117 -14.97 -7.86 -10.37
CA VAL A 117 -14.31 -6.61 -10.01
C VAL A 117 -15.26 -5.63 -9.33
N GLY A 118 -16.45 -5.42 -9.89
CA GLY A 118 -17.41 -4.44 -9.38
C GLY A 118 -18.12 -4.93 -8.11
N GLN A 119 -18.50 -6.23 -8.03
CA GLN A 119 -19.10 -6.75 -6.82
C GLN A 119 -18.10 -6.89 -5.68
N SER A 120 -16.82 -7.16 -5.95
CA SER A 120 -15.81 -7.15 -4.90
C SER A 120 -15.59 -5.74 -4.31
N LYS A 121 -15.68 -4.69 -5.14
CA LYS A 121 -15.70 -3.31 -4.64
C LYS A 121 -16.89 -3.07 -3.73
N LYS A 122 -18.10 -3.42 -4.21
CA LYS A 122 -19.32 -3.27 -3.43
C LYS A 122 -19.29 -4.07 -2.12
N CYS A 123 -18.78 -5.29 -2.16
CA CYS A 123 -18.64 -6.17 -1.00
C CYS A 123 -17.81 -5.48 0.12
N LEU A 124 -16.69 -4.85 -0.23
CA LEU A 124 -15.87 -4.11 0.74
C LEU A 124 -16.56 -2.83 1.21
N ASP A 125 -17.21 -2.09 0.30
CA ASP A 125 -17.97 -0.88 0.63
C ASP A 125 -19.15 -1.19 1.60
N ASP A 126 -19.85 -2.32 1.44
CA ASP A 126 -20.94 -2.77 2.33
C ASP A 126 -20.44 -3.02 3.78
N HIS A 127 -19.14 -3.31 3.96
CA HIS A 127 -18.47 -3.41 5.27
C HIS A 127 -17.77 -2.12 5.70
N GLY A 128 -18.07 -0.99 5.06
CA GLY A 128 -17.48 0.33 5.38
C GLY A 128 -16.01 0.48 4.98
N ILE A 129 -15.47 -0.42 4.16
CA ILE A 129 -14.08 -0.44 3.73
C ILE A 129 -13.94 0.23 2.37
N LYS A 130 -13.24 1.36 2.32
CA LYS A 130 -13.00 2.13 1.08
C LYS A 130 -11.75 1.62 0.36
N ALA A 131 -11.82 0.45 -0.26
CA ALA A 131 -10.70 -0.09 -1.03
C ALA A 131 -10.37 0.81 -2.23
N THR A 132 -9.14 1.31 -2.30
CA THR A 132 -8.64 2.15 -3.40
C THR A 132 -7.79 1.39 -4.39
N SER A 133 -7.28 0.22 -3.99
CA SER A 133 -6.38 -0.61 -4.78
C SER A 133 -6.95 -2.00 -5.08
N PHE A 134 -6.47 -2.57 -6.18
CA PHE A 134 -6.85 -3.89 -6.68
C PHE A 134 -5.60 -4.74 -6.94
N ALA A 135 -5.64 -6.03 -6.60
CA ALA A 135 -4.62 -7.00 -7.01
C ALA A 135 -5.21 -7.99 -8.00
N TYR A 136 -4.54 -8.17 -9.12
CA TYR A 136 -4.96 -9.16 -10.13
C TYR A 136 -4.64 -10.59 -9.64
N PRO A 137 -5.64 -11.47 -9.44
CA PRO A 137 -5.36 -12.88 -9.17
C PRO A 137 -4.48 -13.49 -10.25
N PHE A 138 -3.52 -14.33 -9.86
CA PHE A 138 -2.58 -15.00 -10.76
C PHE A 138 -1.76 -14.04 -11.66
N ASN A 139 -1.73 -12.74 -11.36
CA ASN A 139 -1.18 -11.68 -12.24
C ASN A 139 -1.88 -11.61 -13.60
N ASP A 140 -3.09 -12.16 -13.72
CA ASP A 140 -3.84 -12.29 -14.96
C ASP A 140 -4.89 -11.19 -15.15
N GLY A 141 -5.01 -10.70 -16.37
CA GLY A 141 -5.99 -9.68 -16.76
C GLY A 141 -5.45 -8.25 -16.88
N SER A 142 -4.28 -7.94 -16.34
CA SER A 142 -3.70 -6.59 -16.42
C SER A 142 -3.39 -6.13 -17.86
N ASN A 143 -3.09 -7.05 -18.74
CA ASN A 143 -2.88 -6.82 -20.18
C ASN A 143 -4.13 -7.08 -21.04
N ASN A 144 -5.24 -7.50 -20.45
CA ASN A 144 -6.52 -7.68 -21.10
C ASN A 144 -7.29 -6.35 -21.12
N LYS A 145 -7.55 -5.79 -22.31
CA LYS A 145 -8.22 -4.49 -22.45
C LYS A 145 -9.58 -4.38 -21.74
N LYS A 146 -10.35 -5.50 -21.68
CA LYS A 146 -11.65 -5.52 -21.01
C LYS A 146 -11.48 -5.45 -19.49
N ALA A 147 -10.61 -6.30 -18.92
CA ALA A 147 -10.33 -6.33 -17.50
C ALA A 147 -9.71 -5.00 -17.04
N PHE A 148 -8.70 -4.50 -17.75
CA PHE A 148 -8.09 -3.20 -17.47
C PHE A 148 -9.13 -2.07 -17.39
N LYS A 149 -10.02 -1.97 -18.40
CA LYS A 149 -11.07 -0.93 -18.45
C LYS A 149 -12.05 -1.05 -17.27
N ILE A 150 -12.36 -2.26 -16.83
CA ILE A 150 -13.28 -2.47 -15.71
C ILE A 150 -12.57 -2.15 -14.39
N VAL A 151 -11.35 -2.64 -14.16
CA VAL A 151 -10.56 -2.33 -12.97
C VAL A 151 -10.37 -0.82 -12.81
N SER A 152 -10.02 -0.11 -13.89
CA SER A 152 -9.84 1.35 -13.88
C SER A 152 -11.13 2.15 -13.60
N LYS A 153 -12.30 1.53 -13.72
CA LYS A 153 -13.59 2.15 -13.35
C LYS A 153 -13.83 2.18 -11.84
N TYR A 154 -13.33 1.16 -11.12
CA TYR A 154 -13.64 0.93 -9.70
C TYR A 154 -12.51 1.27 -8.75
N TYR A 155 -11.26 1.21 -9.19
CA TYR A 155 -10.08 1.39 -8.35
C TYR A 155 -9.16 2.48 -8.88
N GLN A 156 -8.40 3.09 -7.98
CA GLN A 156 -7.43 4.14 -8.32
C GLN A 156 -6.09 3.54 -8.78
N LEU A 157 -5.71 2.44 -8.17
CA LEU A 157 -4.46 1.73 -8.42
C LEU A 157 -4.73 0.23 -8.58
N ALA A 158 -3.89 -0.45 -9.36
CA ALA A 158 -3.90 -1.91 -9.39
C ALA A 158 -2.49 -2.47 -9.57
N ARG A 159 -2.23 -3.65 -8.98
CA ARG A 159 -0.91 -4.26 -9.00
C ARG A 159 -0.90 -5.69 -9.53
N VAL A 160 0.28 -6.08 -9.99
CA VAL A 160 0.66 -7.44 -10.42
C VAL A 160 1.91 -7.89 -9.67
N GLY A 161 2.16 -9.19 -9.59
CA GLY A 161 3.28 -9.78 -8.84
C GLY A 161 4.44 -10.26 -9.70
N ASN A 162 4.91 -9.49 -10.65
CA ASN A 162 5.85 -9.94 -11.67
C ASN A 162 7.23 -9.24 -11.66
N ASN A 163 7.43 -8.24 -10.81
CA ASN A 163 8.71 -7.54 -10.67
C ASN A 163 8.82 -6.95 -9.24
N PRO A 164 9.96 -7.06 -8.57
CA PRO A 164 10.11 -6.59 -7.19
C PRO A 164 9.96 -5.08 -7.00
N ILE A 165 10.13 -4.28 -8.03
CA ILE A 165 10.31 -2.84 -7.91
C ILE A 165 9.26 -2.10 -8.73
N THR A 166 8.67 -1.07 -8.12
CA THR A 166 7.83 -0.08 -8.80
C THR A 166 8.57 1.24 -8.88
N TYR A 167 8.71 1.76 -10.10
CA TYR A 167 9.18 3.12 -10.34
C TYR A 167 8.02 4.10 -10.25
N LEU A 168 8.22 5.19 -9.52
CA LEU A 168 7.18 6.21 -9.33
C LEU A 168 7.00 7.07 -10.57
N SER A 169 8.09 7.37 -11.26
CA SER A 169 8.09 8.07 -12.54
C SER A 169 8.98 7.36 -13.54
N CYS A 170 8.59 7.39 -14.81
CA CYS A 170 9.40 6.88 -15.90
C CYS A 170 10.20 7.94 -16.60
N ASP A 171 9.86 9.22 -16.40
CA ASP A 171 10.53 10.34 -17.03
C ASP A 171 11.88 10.58 -16.35
N GLY A 172 12.94 10.45 -17.12
CA GLY A 172 14.31 10.71 -16.66
C GLY A 172 15.06 9.53 -16.04
N LEU A 173 14.40 8.40 -15.76
CA LEU A 173 15.10 7.19 -15.32
C LEU A 173 15.78 6.51 -16.52
N LYS A 174 17.09 6.70 -16.64
CA LYS A 174 17.93 6.12 -17.71
C LYS A 174 18.28 4.65 -17.45
N VAL A 175 17.33 3.82 -17.04
CA VAL A 175 17.60 2.38 -16.83
C VAL A 175 16.82 1.56 -17.86
N PRO A 176 17.41 1.26 -19.01
CA PRO A 176 16.69 0.76 -20.18
C PRO A 176 16.14 -0.65 -20.05
N SER A 177 16.63 -1.48 -19.13
CA SER A 177 16.34 -2.92 -19.15
C SER A 177 15.37 -3.42 -18.09
N VAL A 178 14.99 -2.58 -17.10
CA VAL A 178 14.28 -3.03 -15.89
C VAL A 178 12.92 -2.35 -15.70
N GLN A 179 12.59 -1.33 -16.48
CA GLN A 179 11.35 -0.55 -16.34
C GLN A 179 10.14 -1.25 -16.98
N ARG A 180 9.83 -2.46 -16.54
CA ARG A 180 8.64 -3.18 -17.02
C ARG A 180 7.33 -2.55 -16.57
N ASP A 181 7.37 -1.71 -15.53
CA ASP A 181 6.19 -1.05 -14.96
C ASP A 181 5.75 0.14 -15.79
N CYS A 182 6.71 0.81 -16.40
CA CYS A 182 6.48 1.93 -17.28
C CYS A 182 6.16 1.42 -18.68
N LYS A 183 4.93 1.01 -18.92
CA LYS A 183 4.52 0.34 -20.16
C LYS A 183 3.98 1.23 -21.25
N THR A 184 3.93 2.53 -21.05
CA THR A 184 3.51 3.42 -22.11
C THR A 184 4.71 3.84 -22.93
N TYR A 185 4.70 3.40 -24.18
CA TYR A 185 5.70 3.77 -25.15
C TYR A 185 5.21 4.96 -25.94
N SER A 186 6.04 6.00 -26.02
CA SER A 186 5.91 7.01 -27.07
C SER A 186 6.22 6.38 -28.43
N ASN A 187 5.93 7.07 -29.51
CA ASN A 187 6.28 6.64 -30.88
C ASN A 187 7.77 6.36 -31.08
N ALA A 188 8.63 6.79 -30.14
CA ALA A 188 10.07 6.53 -30.12
C ALA A 188 10.48 5.37 -29.21
N HIS A 189 9.54 4.56 -28.72
CA HIS A 189 9.75 3.44 -27.78
C HIS A 189 10.30 3.83 -26.41
N TYR A 190 10.14 5.07 -26.00
CA TYR A 190 10.49 5.52 -24.65
C TYR A 190 9.30 5.35 -23.70
N LEU A 191 9.61 4.96 -22.48
CA LEU A 191 8.63 4.86 -21.42
C LEU A 191 8.28 6.27 -20.93
N THR A 192 7.00 6.59 -20.84
CA THR A 192 6.57 7.97 -20.60
C THR A 192 5.83 8.18 -19.28
N TYR A 193 5.37 7.11 -18.60
CA TYR A 193 4.74 7.22 -17.29
C TYR A 193 4.67 5.88 -16.54
N ALA A 194 4.49 5.95 -15.23
CA ALA A 194 4.18 4.78 -14.42
C ALA A 194 2.74 4.31 -14.68
N ASN A 195 2.55 3.01 -14.89
CA ASN A 195 1.23 2.46 -15.12
C ASN A 195 0.53 2.15 -13.78
N LYS A 196 -0.32 3.04 -13.33
CA LYS A 196 -1.07 2.93 -12.07
C LYS A 196 -1.97 1.70 -11.96
N PHE A 197 -2.26 1.01 -13.07
CA PHE A 197 -3.07 -0.22 -13.11
C PHE A 197 -2.28 -1.49 -13.38
N THR A 198 -0.96 -1.42 -13.37
CA THR A 198 -0.07 -2.59 -13.45
C THR A 198 1.19 -2.36 -12.61
N ILE A 199 1.01 -1.78 -11.42
CA ILE A 199 2.08 -1.58 -10.45
C ILE A 199 2.73 -2.92 -10.14
N SER A 200 4.04 -3.00 -10.26
CA SER A 200 4.78 -4.24 -10.05
C SER A 200 5.03 -4.51 -8.57
N ALA A 201 5.00 -5.78 -8.21
CA ALA A 201 5.35 -6.25 -6.89
C ALA A 201 6.05 -7.61 -6.98
N TRP A 202 6.78 -7.99 -5.95
CA TRP A 202 7.49 -9.25 -5.87
C TRP A 202 6.71 -10.25 -5.01
N SER A 203 6.25 -11.34 -5.62
CA SER A 203 5.67 -12.46 -4.90
C SER A 203 6.79 -13.25 -4.21
N HIS A 204 6.99 -12.96 -2.93
CA HIS A 204 8.07 -13.46 -2.11
C HIS A 204 8.04 -14.99 -1.97
N ASP A 205 6.92 -15.53 -1.55
CA ASP A 205 6.74 -16.96 -1.32
C ASP A 205 6.67 -17.77 -2.64
N PHE A 206 6.09 -17.22 -3.70
CA PHE A 206 6.18 -17.81 -5.03
C PHE A 206 7.63 -17.85 -5.53
N SER A 207 8.39 -16.78 -5.34
CA SER A 207 9.82 -16.74 -5.69
C SER A 207 10.60 -17.80 -4.94
N ARG A 208 10.32 -18.02 -3.64
CA ARG A 208 10.89 -19.07 -2.84
C ARG A 208 10.60 -20.46 -3.42
N MET A 209 9.35 -20.70 -3.77
CA MET A 209 8.88 -21.98 -4.31
C MET A 209 9.57 -22.33 -5.64
N VAL A 210 9.54 -21.41 -6.63
CA VAL A 210 10.09 -21.69 -7.96
C VAL A 210 11.61 -21.76 -8.02
N ASN A 211 12.32 -21.13 -7.09
CA ASN A 211 13.77 -21.16 -7.00
C ASN A 211 14.28 -22.16 -5.96
N ALA A 212 13.39 -22.89 -5.29
CA ALA A 212 13.71 -23.85 -4.23
C ALA A 212 14.62 -23.26 -3.13
N TYR A 213 14.45 -21.99 -2.77
CA TYR A 213 15.23 -21.36 -1.72
C TYR A 213 14.89 -21.94 -0.35
N ASN A 214 15.90 -22.29 0.43
CA ASN A 214 15.72 -22.44 1.87
C ASN A 214 15.56 -21.04 2.53
N ASP A 215 15.24 -21.01 3.83
CA ASP A 215 14.99 -19.75 4.55
C ASP A 215 16.19 -18.79 4.52
N ALA A 216 17.41 -19.29 4.56
CA ALA A 216 18.62 -18.47 4.47
C ALA A 216 18.78 -17.83 3.08
N GLY A 217 18.53 -18.60 2.02
CA GLY A 217 18.56 -18.12 0.65
C GLY A 217 17.44 -17.10 0.37
N GLN A 218 16.23 -17.38 0.88
CA GLN A 218 15.10 -16.48 0.73
C GLN A 218 15.32 -15.17 1.51
N PHE A 219 15.86 -15.24 2.72
CA PHE A 219 16.21 -14.04 3.48
C PHE A 219 17.27 -13.19 2.76
N LYS A 220 18.29 -13.84 2.19
CA LYS A 220 19.29 -13.14 1.37
C LYS A 220 18.63 -12.44 0.19
N ARG A 221 17.71 -13.12 -0.52
CA ARG A 221 16.97 -12.52 -1.65
C ARG A 221 16.08 -11.38 -1.20
N PHE A 222 15.42 -11.49 -0.05
CA PHE A 222 14.64 -10.40 0.53
C PHE A 222 15.50 -9.15 0.75
N ILE A 223 16.69 -9.29 1.36
CA ILE A 223 17.63 -8.18 1.58
C ILE A 223 18.04 -7.53 0.25
N GLU A 224 18.36 -8.33 -0.77
CA GLU A 224 18.71 -7.83 -2.10
C GLU A 224 17.57 -7.01 -2.71
N VAL A 225 16.33 -7.49 -2.57
CA VAL A 225 15.14 -6.81 -3.10
C VAL A 225 14.89 -5.49 -2.39
N VAL A 226 14.84 -5.47 -1.06
CA VAL A 226 14.51 -4.25 -0.33
C VAL A 226 15.61 -3.18 -0.41
N ASN A 227 16.87 -3.58 -0.59
CA ASN A 227 17.99 -2.63 -0.77
C ASN A 227 18.23 -2.25 -2.23
N SER A 228 17.55 -2.85 -3.21
CA SER A 228 17.75 -2.50 -4.62
C SER A 228 17.42 -1.04 -4.93
N GLN A 229 16.55 -0.43 -4.12
CA GLN A 229 16.18 0.98 -4.21
C GLN A 229 17.33 1.96 -3.89
N ASP A 230 18.36 1.52 -3.16
CA ASP A 230 19.42 2.40 -2.65
C ASP A 230 20.14 3.18 -3.77
N LYS A 231 20.20 2.61 -4.96
CA LYS A 231 20.81 3.25 -6.16
C LYS A 231 19.85 4.19 -6.93
N TYR A 232 18.58 4.24 -6.57
CA TYR A 232 17.57 5.08 -7.22
C TYR A 232 17.00 6.14 -6.28
N ASN A 233 17.01 5.88 -4.98
CA ASN A 233 16.52 6.77 -3.94
C ASN A 233 17.67 7.54 -3.31
N GLU A 234 18.21 8.52 -4.04
CA GLU A 234 19.35 9.33 -3.61
C GLU A 234 18.94 10.78 -3.37
N GLY A 235 19.67 11.47 -2.51
CA GLY A 235 19.53 12.92 -2.29
C GLY A 235 18.16 13.37 -1.76
N GLY A 236 17.45 12.50 -1.03
CA GLY A 236 16.10 12.80 -0.52
C GLY A 236 14.99 12.54 -1.53
N LEU A 237 15.32 11.99 -2.71
CA LEU A 237 14.34 11.63 -3.74
C LEU A 237 13.92 10.17 -3.59
N ILE A 238 12.64 9.91 -3.74
CA ILE A 238 12.08 8.55 -3.86
C ILE A 238 11.69 8.32 -5.31
N ASN A 239 12.43 7.48 -6.01
CA ASN A 239 12.17 7.14 -7.41
C ASN A 239 11.62 5.72 -7.58
N GLU A 240 11.87 4.86 -6.60
CA GLU A 240 11.40 3.48 -6.64
C GLU A 240 10.99 2.98 -5.25
N ILE A 241 10.05 2.04 -5.22
CA ILE A 241 9.57 1.38 -4.00
C ILE A 241 9.53 -0.11 -4.25
N PRO A 242 10.26 -0.93 -3.47
CA PRO A 242 10.05 -2.37 -3.43
C PRO A 242 8.68 -2.69 -2.83
N ILE A 243 7.89 -3.50 -3.50
CA ILE A 243 6.59 -3.98 -3.03
C ILE A 243 6.66 -5.49 -2.88
N ILE A 244 6.41 -5.99 -1.67
CA ILE A 244 6.55 -7.40 -1.33
C ILE A 244 5.16 -8.01 -1.15
N ILE A 245 4.93 -9.18 -1.74
CA ILE A 245 3.68 -9.95 -1.60
C ILE A 245 3.95 -11.21 -0.80
N TYR A 246 3.15 -11.42 0.24
CA TYR A 246 3.03 -12.64 1.01
C TYR A 246 1.62 -13.22 0.85
N HIS A 247 1.46 -14.53 1.00
CA HIS A 247 0.15 -15.17 1.05
C HIS A 247 -0.08 -15.77 2.44
N ARG A 248 0.52 -16.91 2.75
CA ARG A 248 0.44 -17.53 4.08
C ARG A 248 1.68 -17.19 4.90
N VAL A 249 1.53 -17.13 6.22
CA VAL A 249 2.65 -16.94 7.15
C VAL A 249 2.54 -17.96 8.27
N GLY A 250 3.54 -18.85 8.35
CA GLY A 250 3.64 -19.84 9.42
C GLY A 250 2.52 -20.88 9.38
N GLU A 251 2.07 -21.33 8.22
CA GLU A 251 1.14 -22.44 8.05
C GLU A 251 1.92 -23.74 7.89
N PRO A 252 2.02 -24.60 8.92
CA PRO A 252 3.00 -25.68 8.94
C PRO A 252 2.84 -26.71 7.82
N ASP A 253 1.60 -26.96 7.41
CA ASP A 253 1.27 -27.98 6.41
C ASP A 253 1.15 -27.42 4.97
N ALA A 254 1.40 -26.13 4.78
CA ALA A 254 1.30 -25.52 3.46
C ALA A 254 2.62 -25.70 2.69
N VAL A 255 2.53 -26.39 1.57
CA VAL A 255 3.66 -26.62 0.65
C VAL A 255 3.90 -25.39 -0.22
N ASP A 256 2.84 -24.68 -0.62
CA ASP A 256 2.86 -23.59 -1.58
C ASP A 256 2.49 -22.25 -0.95
N TYR A 257 3.09 -21.18 -1.45
CA TYR A 257 2.75 -19.79 -1.09
C TYR A 257 2.74 -19.55 0.43
N ASN A 258 3.74 -20.13 1.13
CA ASN A 258 3.88 -20.00 2.57
C ASN A 258 5.27 -19.50 2.95
N THR A 259 5.31 -18.48 3.79
CA THR A 259 6.54 -17.99 4.42
C THR A 259 6.62 -18.52 5.84
N ASP A 260 7.74 -19.16 6.19
CA ASP A 260 7.97 -19.64 7.56
C ASP A 260 7.84 -18.48 8.56
N LEU A 261 7.25 -18.76 9.73
CA LEU A 261 7.01 -17.73 10.74
C LEU A 261 8.33 -17.12 11.27
N THR A 262 9.38 -17.93 11.38
CA THR A 262 10.70 -17.46 11.83
C THR A 262 11.36 -16.60 10.77
N LEU A 263 11.22 -16.96 9.50
CA LEU A 263 11.69 -16.16 8.37
C LEU A 263 10.96 -14.81 8.34
N PHE A 264 9.64 -14.79 8.40
CA PHE A 264 8.85 -13.54 8.41
C PHE A 264 9.26 -12.63 9.58
N LYS A 265 9.42 -13.18 10.79
CA LYS A 265 9.94 -12.42 11.95
C LYS A 265 11.30 -11.79 11.67
N LYS A 266 12.20 -12.54 11.02
CA LYS A 266 13.55 -12.08 10.69
C LYS A 266 13.53 -10.97 9.64
N GLU A 267 12.64 -11.05 8.66
CA GLU A 267 12.46 -10.04 7.61
C GLU A 267 11.91 -8.74 8.17
N MET A 268 10.86 -8.79 8.99
CA MET A 268 10.30 -7.60 9.64
C MET A 268 11.30 -6.95 10.61
N LYS A 269 12.06 -7.77 11.35
CA LYS A 269 13.14 -7.25 12.19
C LYS A 269 14.22 -6.56 11.37
N TYR A 270 14.59 -7.10 10.20
CA TYR A 270 15.57 -6.48 9.31
C TYR A 270 15.09 -5.10 8.84
N LEU A 271 13.84 -4.97 8.42
CA LEU A 271 13.28 -3.67 8.01
C LEU A 271 13.35 -2.66 9.15
N TYR A 272 12.96 -3.06 10.35
CA TYR A 272 12.99 -2.20 11.54
C TYR A 272 14.41 -1.77 11.91
N ASP A 273 15.34 -2.71 12.04
CA ASP A 273 16.73 -2.45 12.43
C ASP A 273 17.49 -1.57 11.43
N ASN A 274 17.10 -1.62 10.15
CA ASN A 274 17.73 -0.83 9.08
C ASN A 274 16.94 0.45 8.72
N GLY A 275 15.94 0.82 9.54
CA GLY A 275 15.24 2.07 9.46
C GLY A 275 14.34 2.22 8.23
N PHE A 276 13.79 1.13 7.70
CA PHE A 276 12.82 1.21 6.60
C PHE A 276 11.51 1.83 7.07
N THR A 277 10.97 2.72 6.25
CA THR A 277 9.57 3.16 6.36
C THR A 277 8.70 2.17 5.62
N VAL A 278 7.76 1.55 6.34
CA VAL A 278 6.81 0.59 5.76
C VAL A 278 5.51 1.31 5.47
N LEU A 279 5.14 1.37 4.20
CA LEU A 279 3.93 2.01 3.68
C LEU A 279 2.90 0.96 3.24
N THR A 280 1.68 1.45 2.98
CA THR A 280 0.58 0.70 2.37
C THR A 280 0.35 1.15 0.92
N MET A 281 -0.44 0.41 0.15
CA MET A 281 -0.85 0.88 -1.18
C MET A 281 -1.76 2.11 -1.11
N ALA A 282 -2.50 2.30 0.01
CA ALA A 282 -3.31 3.49 0.24
C ALA A 282 -2.48 4.77 0.42
N ASP A 283 -1.19 4.66 0.76
CA ASP A 283 -0.27 5.81 0.84
C ASP A 283 0.16 6.32 -0.53
N LEU A 284 -0.07 5.54 -1.58
CA LEU A 284 0.21 5.95 -2.95
C LEU A 284 -0.98 6.71 -3.57
N ALA A 285 -0.66 7.64 -4.44
CA ALA A 285 -1.61 8.30 -5.33
C ALA A 285 -0.99 8.49 -6.72
N TYR A 286 -1.79 8.97 -7.66
CA TYR A 286 -1.36 9.19 -9.03
C TYR A 286 -1.75 10.59 -9.50
N ASP A 287 -0.77 11.31 -10.05
CA ASP A 287 -1.01 12.58 -10.72
C ASP A 287 -1.22 12.34 -12.22
N ASP A 288 -2.46 12.52 -12.68
CA ASP A 288 -2.83 12.34 -14.09
C ASP A 288 -2.20 13.40 -15.02
N LYS A 289 -1.80 14.56 -14.50
CA LYS A 289 -1.15 15.62 -15.30
C LYS A 289 0.32 15.38 -15.48
N ALA A 290 0.99 14.98 -14.40
CA ALA A 290 2.42 14.72 -14.41
C ALA A 290 2.75 13.26 -14.80
N ASN A 291 1.74 12.38 -14.91
CA ASN A 291 1.90 10.97 -15.23
C ASN A 291 2.85 10.22 -14.29
N HIS A 292 2.70 10.42 -12.98
CA HIS A 292 3.53 9.70 -12.02
C HIS A 292 2.74 9.24 -10.78
N ILE A 293 3.25 8.21 -10.13
CA ILE A 293 2.81 7.78 -8.80
C ILE A 293 3.58 8.61 -7.78
N TYR A 294 2.90 9.07 -6.72
CA TYR A 294 3.52 9.78 -5.62
C TYR A 294 3.06 9.24 -4.26
N ILE A 295 3.81 9.56 -3.21
CA ILE A 295 3.50 9.20 -1.83
C ILE A 295 2.81 10.39 -1.18
N LYS A 296 1.56 10.23 -0.75
CA LYS A 296 0.70 11.30 -0.21
C LYS A 296 1.34 12.11 0.93
N GLN A 297 2.02 11.43 1.86
CA GLN A 297 2.63 12.08 3.03
C GLN A 297 3.77 13.05 2.67
N PHE A 298 4.44 12.85 1.54
CA PHE A 298 5.51 13.75 1.11
C PHE A 298 4.96 15.01 0.45
N ASP A 299 3.79 14.94 -0.15
CA ASP A 299 3.18 16.05 -0.90
C ASP A 299 2.52 17.07 0.04
N GLU A 300 1.88 16.61 1.13
CA GLU A 300 1.17 17.47 2.09
C GLU A 300 2.09 18.31 2.97
N GLN A 301 3.36 17.93 3.15
CA GLN A 301 4.31 18.63 4.04
C GLN A 301 5.22 19.63 3.33
N GLY A 302 5.07 19.83 2.02
CA GLY A 302 5.95 20.73 1.25
C GLY A 302 7.42 20.33 1.29
N VAL A 303 7.74 19.17 1.87
CA VAL A 303 9.03 18.50 1.74
C VAL A 303 9.01 17.89 0.35
N SER A 304 9.23 18.75 -0.64
CA SER A 304 9.46 18.39 -2.01
C SER A 304 10.56 17.34 -2.07
N GLY A 305 10.17 16.09 -1.99
CA GLY A 305 10.92 15.11 -2.72
C GLY A 305 10.81 15.55 -4.18
N LYS A 306 11.80 16.25 -4.70
CA LYS A 306 11.84 16.57 -6.14
C LYS A 306 11.74 15.26 -6.87
N ILE A 307 10.54 14.96 -7.39
CA ILE A 307 10.37 13.82 -8.26
C ILE A 307 11.17 14.15 -9.51
N ALA A 308 12.13 13.31 -9.86
CA ALA A 308 12.92 13.48 -11.06
C ALA A 308 11.95 13.46 -12.26
N GLY A 309 11.71 14.63 -12.86
CA GLY A 309 10.81 14.76 -14.01
C GLY A 309 9.95 16.03 -14.08
N ALA A 310 9.77 16.75 -12.98
CA ALA A 310 9.12 18.07 -13.05
C ALA A 310 10.13 19.11 -13.58
N SER A 311 10.26 19.21 -14.88
CA SER A 311 10.95 20.33 -15.52
C SER A 311 10.13 21.59 -15.25
N GLU A 312 10.66 22.50 -14.45
CA GLU A 312 10.16 23.88 -14.41
C GLU A 312 10.28 24.45 -15.83
N ASN A 313 9.17 24.47 -16.56
CA ASN A 313 9.05 25.28 -17.76
C ASN A 313 9.09 26.74 -17.32
N ASN A 314 10.29 27.32 -17.37
CA ASN A 314 10.50 28.76 -17.23
C ASN A 314 9.78 29.46 -18.39
N PRO A 315 8.84 30.39 -18.14
CA PRO A 315 8.22 31.14 -19.21
C PRO A 315 9.29 32.03 -19.86
N THR A 316 9.64 31.71 -21.09
CA THR A 316 10.51 32.46 -21.95
C THR A 316 10.03 33.92 -22.03
N GLN A 317 10.84 34.84 -21.56
CA GLN A 317 10.66 36.26 -21.81
C GLN A 317 10.69 36.50 -23.32
N VAL A 318 9.57 36.94 -23.83
CA VAL A 318 9.49 37.48 -25.19
C VAL A 318 10.21 38.83 -25.18
N GLN A 319 11.45 38.85 -25.67
CA GLN A 319 12.11 40.12 -26.04
C GLN A 319 11.50 40.63 -27.35
N THR A 320 10.73 41.70 -27.24
CA THR A 320 10.29 42.49 -28.39
C THR A 320 11.49 43.29 -28.92
N PHE A 321 12.00 42.90 -30.09
CA PHE A 321 12.88 43.76 -30.88
C PHE A 321 12.04 44.78 -31.61
N SER A 322 12.12 46.07 -31.21
CA SER A 322 11.67 47.23 -32.01
C SER A 322 12.80 47.57 -32.98
N GLY A 323 12.51 47.46 -34.28
CA GLY A 323 13.42 47.85 -35.35
C GLY A 323 13.59 49.35 -35.51
N HIS A 324 14.76 49.72 -35.93
CA HIS A 324 14.98 50.90 -36.79
C HIS A 324 15.78 50.41 -38.00
#